data_9b786f91cbae98594fc3db0f5e468f69
#
_entry.id   9b786f91cbae98594fc3db0f5e468f69
#
_cell.length_a   1.000
_cell.length_b   1.000
_cell.length_c   1.000
_cell.angle_alpha   90.00
_cell.angle_beta   90.00
_cell.angle_gamma   90.00
#
_symmetry.space_group_name_H-M   'P 1'
#
loop_
_entity.id
_entity.type
_entity.pdbx_description
1 polymer ?
#
loop_
_entity_poly.entity_id
_entity_poly.type
_entity_poly.pdbx_seq_one_letter_code
_entity_poly.pdbx_strand_id
1 'polypeptide(L)'
;MTNPKRNSLLDEGNRLFLQKKFQQAITYYDKILDEDPKNISSLNNKGYALSKLKDFTNAMKCYEIALEISPDDLSVLTNIISSLRKQGNLIEALSCCDKILENNPNYNIVLYHKERILFSLKRFHESISCCDKILEDYPNNGDVLFDKASSLSMLSNFDNAINLLERAIFQNTQFKIKAKKSKSFTNLSENPKFQHLVN
;
A
#
# COMPACT_ATOMS: atom_id res chain seq x y z
N MET A 1 30.25 10.39 -6.48
CA MET A 1 30.63 10.57 -5.05
C MET A 1 29.43 11.16 -4.31
N THR A 2 28.97 10.53 -3.23
CA THR A 2 27.84 11.02 -2.43
C THR A 2 28.28 12.23 -1.60
N ASN A 3 27.55 13.33 -1.70
CA ASN A 3 27.82 14.55 -0.92
C ASN A 3 27.36 14.33 0.54
N PRO A 4 28.26 14.32 1.55
CA PRO A 4 27.90 14.05 2.96
C PRO A 4 26.83 14.99 3.51
N LYS A 5 26.84 16.27 3.10
CA LYS A 5 25.85 17.28 3.48
C LYS A 5 24.46 16.90 2.95
N ARG A 6 24.39 16.44 1.71
CA ARG A 6 23.13 16.02 1.08
C ARG A 6 22.54 14.79 1.76
N ASN A 7 23.38 13.80 2.13
CA ASN A 7 22.93 12.63 2.88
C ASN A 7 22.34 13.04 4.22
N SER A 8 23.00 13.95 4.95
CA SER A 8 22.48 14.49 6.22
C SER A 8 21.14 15.19 6.08
N LEU A 9 20.92 15.96 5.00
CA LEU A 9 19.62 16.61 4.74
C LEU A 9 18.53 15.58 4.41
N LEU A 10 18.86 14.54 3.62
CA LEU A 10 17.92 13.47 3.28
C LEU A 10 17.51 12.67 4.52
N ASP A 11 18.48 12.33 5.37
CA ASP A 11 18.24 11.60 6.63
C ASP A 11 17.34 12.39 7.57
N GLU A 12 17.57 13.69 7.69
CA GLU A 12 16.73 14.56 8.53
C GLU A 12 15.31 14.70 7.96
N GLY A 13 15.17 14.87 6.64
CA GLY A 13 13.88 14.85 5.97
C GLY A 13 13.11 13.55 6.20
N ASN A 14 13.80 12.42 6.08
CA ASN A 14 13.21 11.09 6.33
C ASN A 14 12.82 10.90 7.80
N ARG A 15 13.64 11.38 8.75
CA ARG A 15 13.34 11.35 10.18
C ARG A 15 12.07 12.14 10.50
N LEU A 16 11.94 13.34 9.94
CA LEU A 16 10.75 14.17 10.10
C LEU A 16 9.51 13.55 9.49
N PHE A 17 9.67 12.90 8.31
CA PHE A 17 8.60 12.15 7.67
C PHE A 17 8.08 11.02 8.57
N LEU A 18 8.98 10.23 9.18
CA LEU A 18 8.61 9.16 10.12
C LEU A 18 7.88 9.72 11.36
N GLN A 19 8.21 10.94 11.80
CA GLN A 19 7.49 11.66 12.84
C GLN A 19 6.17 12.28 12.38
N LYS A 20 5.74 12.03 11.14
CA LYS A 20 4.54 12.61 10.50
C LYS A 20 4.58 14.14 10.36
N LYS A 21 5.75 14.76 10.47
CA LYS A 21 5.98 16.20 10.26
C LYS A 21 6.22 16.47 8.77
N PHE A 22 5.22 16.15 7.94
CA PHE A 22 5.38 16.10 6.48
C PHE A 22 5.79 17.43 5.88
N GLN A 23 5.20 18.54 6.33
CA GLN A 23 5.59 19.87 5.84
C GLN A 23 7.04 20.21 6.13
N GLN A 24 7.54 19.85 7.32
CA GLN A 24 8.94 20.06 7.66
C GLN A 24 9.87 19.13 6.85
N ALA A 25 9.46 17.89 6.62
CA ALA A 25 10.22 16.97 5.76
C ALA A 25 10.38 17.53 4.33
N ILE A 26 9.32 18.10 3.75
CA ILE A 26 9.32 18.73 2.43
C ILE A 26 10.38 19.83 2.36
N THR A 27 10.53 20.69 3.37
CA THR A 27 11.55 21.76 3.35
C THR A 27 12.99 21.24 3.30
N TYR A 28 13.24 20.03 3.81
CA TYR A 28 14.55 19.39 3.69
C TYR A 28 14.78 18.78 2.30
N TYR A 29 13.74 18.17 1.72
CA TYR A 29 13.81 17.69 0.34
C TYR A 29 13.98 18.85 -0.65
N ASP A 30 13.31 19.99 -0.41
CA ASP A 30 13.47 21.20 -1.24
C ASP A 30 14.91 21.72 -1.23
N LYS A 31 15.57 21.79 -0.07
CA LYS A 31 16.98 22.19 0.02
C LYS A 31 17.91 21.30 -0.80
N ILE A 32 17.59 20.01 -0.93
CA ILE A 32 18.36 19.10 -1.80
C ILE A 32 18.05 19.40 -3.26
N LEU A 33 16.78 19.63 -3.58
CA LEU A 33 16.33 19.89 -4.96
C LEU A 33 16.76 21.27 -5.47
N ASP A 34 17.01 22.24 -4.60
CA ASP A 34 17.61 23.53 -4.94
C ASP A 34 19.06 23.37 -5.47
N GLU A 35 19.82 22.41 -4.88
CA GLU A 35 21.20 22.10 -5.31
C GLU A 35 21.25 21.07 -6.45
N ASP A 36 20.28 20.12 -6.46
CA ASP A 36 20.20 19.00 -7.42
C ASP A 36 18.73 18.72 -7.80
N PRO A 37 18.19 19.49 -8.77
CA PRO A 37 16.78 19.35 -9.19
C PRO A 37 16.41 17.97 -9.74
N LYS A 38 17.40 17.14 -10.08
CA LYS A 38 17.22 15.78 -10.62
C LYS A 38 17.45 14.68 -9.57
N ASN A 39 17.46 15.02 -8.29
CA ASN A 39 17.62 14.04 -7.24
C ASN A 39 16.35 13.20 -7.08
N ILE A 40 16.34 12.00 -7.66
CA ILE A 40 15.17 11.09 -7.68
C ILE A 40 14.68 10.79 -6.27
N SER A 41 15.58 10.50 -5.33
CA SER A 41 15.19 10.17 -3.95
C SER A 41 14.44 11.31 -3.28
N SER A 42 14.90 12.55 -3.48
CA SER A 42 14.25 13.74 -2.89
C SER A 42 12.92 14.06 -3.58
N LEU A 43 12.84 13.92 -4.91
CA LEU A 43 11.59 14.05 -5.67
C LEU A 43 10.56 13.02 -5.18
N ASN A 44 10.95 11.76 -5.09
CA ASN A 44 10.07 10.67 -4.64
C ASN A 44 9.57 10.88 -3.20
N ASN A 45 10.47 11.22 -2.27
CA ASN A 45 10.13 11.43 -0.87
C ASN A 45 9.29 12.70 -0.67
N LYS A 46 9.56 13.78 -1.41
CA LYS A 46 8.73 14.99 -1.44
C LYS A 46 7.33 14.68 -1.95
N GLY A 47 7.23 13.97 -3.09
CA GLY A 47 5.95 13.52 -3.64
C GLY A 47 5.16 12.68 -2.63
N TYR A 48 5.83 11.76 -1.93
CA TYR A 48 5.16 10.94 -0.93
C TYR A 48 4.69 11.77 0.29
N ALA A 49 5.48 12.74 0.74
CA ALA A 49 5.08 13.65 1.82
C ALA A 49 3.89 14.52 1.42
N LEU A 50 3.88 15.09 0.20
CA LEU A 50 2.74 15.82 -0.37
C LEU A 50 1.47 14.94 -0.46
N SER A 51 1.61 13.69 -0.89
CA SER A 51 0.51 12.72 -0.92
C SER A 51 -0.07 12.43 0.48
N LYS A 52 0.77 12.46 1.54
CA LYS A 52 0.30 12.34 2.93
C LYS A 52 -0.49 13.58 3.37
N LEU A 53 -0.15 14.74 2.86
CA LEU A 53 -0.87 16.01 3.08
C LEU A 53 -2.10 16.16 2.15
N LYS A 54 -2.38 15.17 1.29
CA LYS A 54 -3.44 15.17 0.26
C LYS A 54 -3.22 16.20 -0.85
N ASP A 55 -2.03 16.75 -0.98
CA ASP A 55 -1.63 17.57 -2.13
C ASP A 55 -1.17 16.66 -3.27
N PHE A 56 -2.15 15.98 -3.86
CA PHE A 56 -1.89 14.97 -4.89
C PHE A 56 -1.38 15.60 -6.20
N THR A 57 -1.81 16.82 -6.51
CA THR A 57 -1.38 17.52 -7.72
C THR A 57 0.12 17.77 -7.72
N ASN A 58 0.65 18.31 -6.63
CA ASN A 58 2.08 18.55 -6.53
C ASN A 58 2.88 17.26 -6.28
N ALA A 59 2.27 16.26 -5.64
CA ALA A 59 2.87 14.93 -5.53
C ALA A 59 3.11 14.31 -6.91
N MET A 60 2.11 14.33 -7.81
CA MET A 60 2.24 13.78 -9.17
C MET A 60 3.31 14.50 -9.97
N LYS A 61 3.41 15.84 -9.89
CA LYS A 61 4.50 16.59 -10.55
C LYS A 61 5.90 16.11 -10.10
N CYS A 62 6.08 15.85 -8.80
CA CYS A 62 7.35 15.32 -8.31
C CYS A 62 7.66 13.94 -8.88
N TYR A 63 6.65 13.08 -8.98
CA TYR A 63 6.81 11.74 -9.54
C TYR A 63 7.06 11.76 -11.05
N GLU A 64 6.38 12.64 -11.79
CA GLU A 64 6.58 12.84 -13.23
C GLU A 64 8.04 13.22 -13.51
N ILE A 65 8.57 14.22 -12.81
CA ILE A 65 9.98 14.61 -12.94
C ILE A 65 10.92 13.46 -12.61
N ALA A 66 10.61 12.68 -11.57
CA ALA A 66 11.42 11.52 -11.18
C ALA A 66 11.40 10.43 -12.28
N LEU A 67 10.26 10.20 -12.92
CA LEU A 67 10.13 9.22 -14.02
C LEU A 67 10.71 9.70 -15.34
N GLU A 68 10.80 11.02 -15.59
CA GLU A 68 11.57 11.56 -16.73
C GLU A 68 13.05 11.20 -16.63
N ILE A 69 13.57 11.05 -15.40
CA ILE A 69 14.97 10.70 -15.14
C ILE A 69 15.15 9.17 -15.11
N SER A 70 14.23 8.44 -14.48
CA SER A 70 14.25 6.99 -14.36
C SER A 70 12.84 6.42 -14.58
N PRO A 71 12.48 6.10 -15.84
CA PRO A 71 11.12 5.68 -16.21
C PRO A 71 10.61 4.42 -15.51
N ASP A 72 11.53 3.53 -15.11
CA ASP A 72 11.21 2.23 -14.50
C ASP A 72 11.49 2.19 -12.99
N ASP A 73 11.60 3.36 -12.33
CA ASP A 73 11.80 3.38 -10.88
C ASP A 73 10.57 2.83 -10.15
N LEU A 74 10.68 1.58 -9.69
CA LEU A 74 9.58 0.87 -9.03
C LEU A 74 9.08 1.56 -7.75
N SER A 75 9.96 2.30 -7.07
CA SER A 75 9.62 3.04 -5.84
C SER A 75 8.70 4.21 -6.16
N VAL A 76 9.04 4.97 -7.21
CA VAL A 76 8.23 6.09 -7.71
C VAL A 76 6.89 5.59 -8.23
N LEU A 77 6.89 4.56 -9.08
CA LEU A 77 5.68 3.95 -9.64
C LEU A 77 4.74 3.43 -8.54
N THR A 78 5.29 2.80 -7.50
CA THR A 78 4.51 2.32 -6.35
C THR A 78 3.88 3.47 -5.56
N ASN A 79 4.58 4.60 -5.41
CA ASN A 79 4.05 5.78 -4.74
C ASN A 79 2.95 6.47 -5.58
N ILE A 80 3.04 6.44 -6.91
CA ILE A 80 1.96 6.88 -7.81
C ILE A 80 0.71 6.03 -7.57
N ILE A 81 0.83 4.70 -7.60
CA ILE A 81 -0.31 3.79 -7.32
C ILE A 81 -0.95 4.12 -5.97
N SER A 82 -0.13 4.29 -4.93
CA SER A 82 -0.62 4.65 -3.59
C SER A 82 -1.37 5.98 -3.59
N SER A 83 -0.89 6.98 -4.32
CA SER A 83 -1.50 8.31 -4.43
C SER A 83 -2.82 8.26 -5.19
N LEU A 84 -2.85 7.62 -6.37
CA LEU A 84 -4.05 7.42 -7.18
C LEU A 84 -5.14 6.68 -6.39
N ARG A 85 -4.76 5.62 -5.67
CA ARG A 85 -5.70 4.89 -4.82
C ARG A 85 -6.31 5.76 -3.73
N LYS A 86 -5.51 6.65 -3.10
CA LYS A 86 -6.01 7.56 -2.06
C LYS A 86 -6.90 8.67 -2.62
N GLN A 87 -6.69 9.06 -3.87
CA GLN A 87 -7.58 9.98 -4.59
C GLN A 87 -8.90 9.33 -4.97
N GLY A 88 -8.99 8.00 -4.97
CA GLY A 88 -10.12 7.26 -5.49
C GLY A 88 -10.05 6.95 -6.98
N ASN A 89 -8.93 7.27 -7.66
CA ASN A 89 -8.67 6.98 -9.07
C ASN A 89 -8.29 5.51 -9.25
N LEU A 90 -9.23 4.61 -8.87
CA LEU A 90 -8.95 3.19 -8.74
C LEU A 90 -8.64 2.50 -10.07
N ILE A 91 -9.27 2.94 -11.17
CA ILE A 91 -9.06 2.34 -12.50
C ILE A 91 -7.66 2.66 -13.01
N GLU A 92 -7.23 3.91 -12.88
CA GLU A 92 -5.89 4.33 -13.27
C GLU A 92 -4.82 3.65 -12.40
N ALA A 93 -5.04 3.59 -11.08
CA ALA A 93 -4.16 2.86 -10.16
C ALA A 93 -4.04 1.38 -10.53
N LEU A 94 -5.15 0.72 -10.94
CA LEU A 94 -5.15 -0.66 -11.38
C LEU A 94 -4.33 -0.84 -12.66
N SER A 95 -4.52 0.04 -13.65
CA SER A 95 -3.73 0.02 -14.89
C SER A 95 -2.23 0.17 -14.63
N CYS A 96 -1.83 1.05 -13.67
CA CYS A 96 -0.43 1.16 -13.26
C CYS A 96 0.09 -0.14 -12.62
N CYS A 97 -0.72 -0.79 -11.77
CA CYS A 97 -0.35 -2.09 -11.21
C CYS A 97 -0.12 -3.13 -12.31
N ASP A 98 -1.03 -3.22 -13.28
CA ASP A 98 -0.97 -4.20 -14.36
C ASP A 98 0.31 -4.03 -15.19
N LYS A 99 0.64 -2.80 -15.59
CA LYS A 99 1.87 -2.50 -16.33
C LYS A 99 3.16 -2.92 -15.59
N ILE A 100 3.22 -2.69 -14.28
CA ILE A 100 4.40 -3.09 -13.50
C ILE A 100 4.47 -4.62 -13.39
N LEU A 101 3.33 -5.28 -13.18
CA LEU A 101 3.26 -6.73 -13.00
C LEU A 101 3.47 -7.51 -14.30
N GLU A 102 3.32 -6.90 -15.49
CA GLU A 102 3.71 -7.50 -16.77
C GLU A 102 5.20 -7.85 -16.80
N ASN A 103 6.05 -6.95 -16.28
CA ASN A 103 7.51 -7.15 -16.24
C ASN A 103 8.00 -7.74 -14.91
N ASN A 104 7.22 -7.62 -13.84
CA ASN A 104 7.57 -8.02 -12.48
C ASN A 104 6.38 -8.77 -11.84
N PRO A 105 6.03 -9.99 -12.31
CA PRO A 105 4.77 -10.66 -11.95
C PRO A 105 4.62 -11.00 -10.46
N ASN A 106 5.72 -11.11 -9.73
CA ASN A 106 5.76 -11.44 -8.31
C ASN A 106 6.19 -10.24 -7.43
N TYR A 107 6.02 -8.99 -7.93
CA TYR A 107 6.36 -7.84 -7.12
C TYR A 107 5.31 -7.61 -6.03
N ASN A 108 5.54 -8.19 -4.87
CA ASN A 108 4.58 -8.31 -3.77
C ASN A 108 3.99 -6.97 -3.30
N ILE A 109 4.76 -5.88 -3.34
CA ILE A 109 4.26 -4.54 -2.97
C ILE A 109 3.15 -4.10 -3.93
N VAL A 110 3.32 -4.32 -5.23
CA VAL A 110 2.32 -3.95 -6.24
C VAL A 110 1.13 -4.91 -6.21
N LEU A 111 1.35 -6.21 -6.00
CA LEU A 111 0.27 -7.18 -5.77
C LEU A 111 -0.61 -6.78 -4.58
N TYR A 112 -0.01 -6.30 -3.49
CA TYR A 112 -0.72 -5.81 -2.32
C TYR A 112 -1.55 -4.55 -2.61
N HIS A 113 -1.02 -3.62 -3.42
CA HIS A 113 -1.82 -2.48 -3.87
C HIS A 113 -2.96 -2.90 -4.79
N LYS A 114 -2.68 -3.79 -5.76
CA LYS A 114 -3.66 -4.31 -6.70
C LYS A 114 -4.80 -5.02 -6.00
N GLU A 115 -4.49 -5.87 -5.03
CA GLU A 115 -5.46 -6.56 -4.18
C GLU A 115 -6.46 -5.56 -3.56
N ARG A 116 -5.98 -4.53 -2.89
CA ARG A 116 -6.81 -3.52 -2.21
C ARG A 116 -7.65 -2.68 -3.18
N ILE A 117 -7.12 -2.39 -4.35
CA ILE A 117 -7.85 -1.71 -5.42
C ILE A 117 -8.99 -2.61 -5.90
N LEU A 118 -8.71 -3.87 -6.20
CA LEU A 118 -9.69 -4.85 -6.66
C LEU A 118 -10.79 -5.09 -5.62
N PHE A 119 -10.42 -5.20 -4.34
CA PHE A 119 -11.39 -5.27 -3.25
C PHE A 119 -12.31 -4.04 -3.22
N SER A 120 -11.77 -2.84 -3.36
CA SER A 120 -12.55 -1.58 -3.41
C SER A 120 -13.47 -1.52 -4.62
N LEU A 121 -13.06 -2.12 -5.75
CA LEU A 121 -13.86 -2.27 -6.97
C LEU A 121 -14.86 -3.44 -6.90
N LYS A 122 -14.93 -4.17 -5.79
CA LYS A 122 -15.75 -5.38 -5.58
C LYS A 122 -15.38 -6.55 -6.51
N ARG A 123 -14.17 -6.55 -7.07
CA ARG A 123 -13.61 -7.63 -7.91
C ARG A 123 -12.94 -8.67 -7.02
N PHE A 124 -13.74 -9.30 -6.14
CA PHE A 124 -13.23 -10.13 -5.03
C PHE A 124 -12.44 -11.37 -5.49
N HIS A 125 -12.84 -12.03 -6.58
CA HIS A 125 -12.09 -13.18 -7.11
C HIS A 125 -10.67 -12.81 -7.52
N GLU A 126 -10.50 -11.66 -8.16
CA GLU A 126 -9.18 -11.20 -8.58
C GLU A 126 -8.35 -10.69 -7.40
N SER A 127 -9.00 -10.05 -6.42
CA SER A 127 -8.38 -9.71 -5.12
C SER A 127 -7.80 -10.96 -4.44
N ILE A 128 -8.58 -12.05 -4.38
CA ILE A 128 -8.12 -13.34 -3.83
C ILE A 128 -6.90 -13.87 -4.59
N SER A 129 -6.91 -13.80 -5.93
CA SER A 129 -5.77 -14.26 -6.74
C SER A 129 -4.48 -13.49 -6.46
N CYS A 130 -4.58 -12.17 -6.16
CA CYS A 130 -3.42 -11.39 -5.72
C CYS A 130 -2.93 -11.84 -4.34
N CYS A 131 -3.87 -12.09 -3.40
CA CYS A 131 -3.52 -12.63 -2.08
C CYS A 131 -2.80 -13.98 -2.20
N ASP A 132 -3.30 -14.87 -3.07
CA ASP A 132 -2.71 -16.20 -3.27
C ASP A 132 -1.25 -16.09 -3.69
N LYS A 133 -0.93 -15.26 -4.68
CA LYS A 133 0.45 -15.03 -5.11
C LYS A 133 1.34 -14.51 -3.98
N ILE A 134 0.85 -13.57 -3.16
CA ILE A 134 1.64 -13.07 -2.03
C ILE A 134 1.85 -14.17 -0.97
N LEU A 135 0.84 -15.01 -0.74
CA LEU A 135 0.90 -16.09 0.26
C LEU A 135 1.76 -17.27 -0.19
N GLU A 136 2.09 -17.41 -1.48
CA GLU A 136 3.10 -18.35 -1.97
C GLU A 136 4.47 -18.05 -1.35
N ASP A 137 4.88 -16.78 -1.33
CA ASP A 137 6.16 -16.34 -0.76
C ASP A 137 6.07 -16.14 0.77
N TYR A 138 4.92 -15.64 1.26
CA TYR A 138 4.70 -15.25 2.66
C TYR A 138 3.44 -15.92 3.26
N PRO A 139 3.44 -17.25 3.48
CA PRO A 139 2.24 -18.03 3.83
C PRO A 139 1.58 -17.64 5.14
N ASN A 140 2.31 -16.93 6.01
CA ASN A 140 1.83 -16.49 7.32
C ASN A 140 1.69 -14.96 7.43
N ASN A 141 1.60 -14.25 6.30
CA ASN A 141 1.36 -12.81 6.32
C ASN A 141 -0.07 -12.53 6.82
N GLY A 142 -0.19 -12.12 8.08
CA GLY A 142 -1.47 -11.89 8.75
C GLY A 142 -2.36 -10.85 8.07
N ASP A 143 -1.79 -9.78 7.53
CA ASP A 143 -2.56 -8.76 6.80
C ASP A 143 -3.17 -9.35 5.51
N VAL A 144 -2.40 -10.11 4.75
CA VAL A 144 -2.88 -10.74 3.50
C VAL A 144 -3.89 -11.84 3.77
N LEU A 145 -3.67 -12.65 4.82
CA LEU A 145 -4.64 -13.65 5.28
C LEU A 145 -5.98 -12.98 5.65
N PHE A 146 -5.93 -11.86 6.36
CA PHE A 146 -7.12 -11.10 6.74
C PHE A 146 -7.83 -10.48 5.51
N ASP A 147 -7.09 -9.91 4.58
CA ASP A 147 -7.64 -9.29 3.37
C ASP A 147 -8.27 -10.36 2.46
N LYS A 148 -7.65 -11.55 2.33
CA LYS A 148 -8.25 -12.72 1.64
C LYS A 148 -9.50 -13.23 2.34
N ALA A 149 -9.49 -13.35 3.67
CA ALA A 149 -10.67 -13.71 4.45
C ALA A 149 -11.82 -12.72 4.23
N SER A 150 -11.50 -11.43 4.17
CA SER A 150 -12.48 -10.37 3.87
C SER A 150 -13.12 -10.56 2.49
N SER A 151 -12.32 -10.83 1.46
CA SER A 151 -12.80 -11.08 0.10
C SER A 151 -13.68 -12.35 0.01
N LEU A 152 -13.29 -13.43 0.68
CA LEU A 152 -14.08 -14.66 0.74
C LEU A 152 -15.41 -14.46 1.47
N SER A 153 -15.42 -13.70 2.56
CA SER A 153 -16.65 -13.36 3.28
C SER A 153 -17.61 -12.56 2.40
N MET A 154 -17.09 -11.61 1.60
CA MET A 154 -17.92 -10.86 0.63
C MET A 154 -18.50 -11.74 -0.49
N LEU A 155 -17.87 -12.87 -0.79
CA LEU A 155 -18.38 -13.91 -1.69
C LEU A 155 -19.24 -14.98 -0.99
N SER A 156 -19.58 -14.78 0.28
CA SER A 156 -20.33 -15.74 1.10
C SER A 156 -19.63 -17.09 1.31
N ASN A 157 -18.33 -17.16 1.07
CA ASN A 157 -17.53 -18.36 1.37
C ASN A 157 -17.05 -18.33 2.83
N PHE A 158 -17.99 -18.52 3.74
CA PHE A 158 -17.83 -18.22 5.17
C PHE A 158 -16.87 -19.18 5.89
N ASP A 159 -16.90 -20.48 5.58
CA ASP A 159 -16.01 -21.43 6.24
C ASP A 159 -14.54 -21.16 5.93
N ASN A 160 -14.21 -20.91 4.66
CA ASN A 160 -12.85 -20.54 4.27
C ASN A 160 -12.44 -19.16 4.83
N ALA A 161 -13.37 -18.20 4.88
CA ALA A 161 -13.11 -16.89 5.48
C ALA A 161 -12.76 -17.02 6.96
N ILE A 162 -13.51 -17.83 7.74
CA ILE A 162 -13.26 -18.07 9.16
C ILE A 162 -11.90 -18.75 9.38
N ASN A 163 -11.58 -19.78 8.58
CA ASN A 163 -10.30 -20.48 8.68
C ASN A 163 -9.09 -19.56 8.43
N LEU A 164 -9.17 -18.69 7.42
CA LEU A 164 -8.11 -17.72 7.16
C LEU A 164 -8.04 -16.61 8.21
N LEU A 165 -9.18 -16.18 8.73
CA LEU A 165 -9.24 -15.20 9.81
C LEU A 165 -8.60 -15.77 11.09
N GLU A 166 -8.84 -17.03 11.41
CA GLU A 166 -8.20 -17.73 12.53
C GLU A 166 -6.66 -17.71 12.37
N ARG A 167 -6.18 -18.05 11.19
CA ARG A 167 -4.74 -17.98 10.89
C ARG A 167 -4.19 -16.55 11.02
N ALA A 168 -4.92 -15.54 10.57
CA ALA A 168 -4.52 -14.13 10.73
C ALA A 168 -4.45 -13.74 12.20
N ILE A 169 -5.46 -14.12 13.01
CA ILE A 169 -5.52 -13.85 14.46
C ILE A 169 -4.37 -14.54 15.19
N PHE A 170 -4.00 -15.75 14.78
CA PHE A 170 -2.84 -16.47 15.33
C PHE A 170 -1.53 -15.68 15.14
N GLN A 171 -1.38 -14.96 14.00
CA GLN A 171 -0.21 -14.09 13.76
C GLN A 171 -0.27 -12.80 14.61
N ASN A 172 -1.46 -12.22 14.79
CA ASN A 172 -1.64 -11.01 15.59
C ASN A 172 -3.09 -10.90 16.08
N THR A 173 -3.26 -10.93 17.39
CA THR A 173 -4.57 -10.85 18.05
C THR A 173 -5.36 -9.57 17.77
N GLN A 174 -4.70 -8.50 17.30
CA GLN A 174 -5.39 -7.26 16.88
C GLN A 174 -6.38 -7.50 15.73
N PHE A 175 -6.20 -8.57 14.95
CA PHE A 175 -7.16 -8.94 13.90
C PHE A 175 -8.53 -9.33 14.45
N LYS A 176 -8.66 -9.76 15.72
CA LYS A 176 -9.96 -9.93 16.38
C LYS A 176 -10.76 -8.62 16.37
N ILE A 177 -10.12 -7.55 16.86
CA ILE A 177 -10.73 -6.21 16.94
C ILE A 177 -11.03 -5.67 15.54
N LYS A 178 -10.11 -5.88 14.60
CA LYS A 178 -10.27 -5.47 13.19
C LYS A 178 -11.45 -6.19 12.55
N ALA A 179 -11.61 -7.49 12.78
CA ALA A 179 -12.71 -8.30 12.26
C ALA A 179 -14.08 -7.87 12.81
N LYS A 180 -14.19 -7.64 14.12
CA LYS A 180 -15.43 -7.12 14.74
C LYS A 180 -15.92 -5.81 14.12
N LYS A 181 -15.00 -4.94 13.70
CA LYS A 181 -15.30 -3.61 13.15
C LYS A 181 -15.44 -3.60 11.63
N SER A 182 -15.03 -4.66 10.96
CA SER A 182 -14.99 -4.70 9.50
C SER A 182 -16.37 -5.05 8.92
N LYS A 183 -16.84 -4.20 8.00
CA LYS A 183 -18.07 -4.45 7.24
C LYS A 183 -18.02 -5.73 6.41
N SER A 184 -16.83 -6.21 6.07
CA SER A 184 -16.65 -7.46 5.31
C SER A 184 -17.19 -8.69 6.04
N PHE A 185 -17.23 -8.66 7.37
CA PHE A 185 -17.69 -9.79 8.19
C PHE A 185 -19.08 -9.59 8.80
N THR A 186 -19.84 -8.57 8.36
CA THR A 186 -21.19 -8.30 8.89
C THR A 186 -22.10 -9.52 8.76
N ASN A 187 -22.03 -10.24 7.63
CA ASN A 187 -22.84 -11.43 7.38
C ASN A 187 -22.41 -12.65 8.24
N LEU A 188 -21.29 -12.54 8.95
CA LEU A 188 -20.80 -13.56 9.89
C LEU A 188 -21.11 -13.22 11.35
N SER A 189 -21.71 -12.07 11.63
CA SER A 189 -21.94 -11.60 13.01
C SER A 189 -22.70 -12.59 13.90
N GLU A 190 -23.60 -13.37 13.32
CA GLU A 190 -24.39 -14.38 14.05
C GLU A 190 -23.83 -15.81 13.91
N ASN A 191 -22.73 -15.99 13.18
CA ASN A 191 -22.11 -17.29 13.01
C ASN A 191 -21.38 -17.68 14.31
N PRO A 192 -21.70 -18.83 14.93
CA PRO A 192 -21.15 -19.24 16.24
C PRO A 192 -19.61 -19.38 16.20
N LYS A 193 -19.04 -19.92 15.10
CA LYS A 193 -17.59 -20.06 14.94
C LYS A 193 -16.92 -18.71 14.90
N PHE A 194 -17.50 -17.76 14.15
CA PHE A 194 -16.97 -16.39 14.06
C PHE A 194 -17.04 -15.69 15.41
N GLN A 195 -18.18 -15.78 16.11
CA GLN A 195 -18.34 -15.19 17.45
C GLN A 195 -17.31 -15.74 18.44
N HIS A 196 -17.11 -17.07 18.45
CA HIS A 196 -16.08 -17.69 19.29
C HIS A 196 -14.67 -17.21 18.97
N LEU A 197 -14.37 -17.06 17.68
CA LEU A 197 -13.04 -16.66 17.20
C LEU A 197 -12.68 -15.23 17.59
N VAL A 198 -13.64 -14.31 17.56
CA VAL A 198 -13.37 -12.88 17.78
C VAL A 198 -13.61 -12.43 19.23
N ASN A 199 -14.26 -13.21 20.06
CA ASN A 199 -14.43 -12.95 21.50
C ASN A 199 -13.28 -13.52 22.31
#